data_68717378d4a21be8e9b3ba3c455825d7
#
_entry.id   68717378d4a21be8e9b3ba3c455825d7
#
_cell.length_a   1.000
_cell.length_b   1.000
_cell.length_c   1.000
_cell.angle_alpha   90.00
_cell.angle_beta   90.00
_cell.angle_gamma   90.00
#
_symmetry.space_group_name_H-M   'P 1'
#
loop_
_entity.id
_entity.type
_entity.pdbx_description
1 polymer ?
#
loop_
_entity_poly.entity_id
_entity_poly.type
_entity_poly.pdbx_seq_one_letter_code
_entity_poly.pdbx_strand_id
1 'polypeptide(L)'
;MFTLKPIAACIFMLTIASAALAQAPQFGQPIAPADIAAWDISIGPDGVGLPPGRGTAIEGEAIYVAKCQACHGEKGAKPFVALARALVGGIGTLAPDKIPMKTVGSFWPYATTLFDYVRRAMPFQESKSLTADEVYAVSAYILNLNGIIGSTDVIDEQSLPKVRMPNRDGFIPFPRNPK
;
A
#
# COMPACT_ATOMS: atom_id res chain seq x y z
N MET A 1 -17.89 -47.30 61.78
CA MET A 1 -17.62 -47.71 60.36
C MET A 1 -17.99 -46.53 59.49
N PHE A 2 -17.04 -45.61 59.22
CA PHE A 2 -17.27 -44.41 58.39
C PHE A 2 -17.21 -44.78 56.93
N THR A 3 -18.28 -44.50 56.19
CA THR A 3 -18.41 -44.89 54.75
C THR A 3 -17.58 -43.94 53.86
N LEU A 4 -16.54 -44.46 53.27
CA LEU A 4 -15.67 -43.79 52.29
C LEU A 4 -16.38 -43.43 50.94
N LYS A 5 -17.64 -43.85 50.78
CA LYS A 5 -18.40 -43.68 49.51
C LYS A 5 -18.69 -42.23 49.08
N PRO A 6 -19.02 -41.27 49.96
CA PRO A 6 -19.30 -39.90 49.52
C PRO A 6 -18.04 -39.14 49.10
N ILE A 7 -16.86 -39.45 49.68
CA ILE A 7 -15.60 -38.76 49.34
C ILE A 7 -15.12 -39.12 47.92
N ALA A 8 -15.26 -40.39 47.56
CA ALA A 8 -14.87 -40.83 46.18
C ALA A 8 -15.76 -40.20 45.08
N ALA A 9 -17.07 -40.02 45.36
CA ALA A 9 -17.98 -39.37 44.42
C ALA A 9 -17.69 -37.88 44.26
N CYS A 10 -17.31 -37.16 45.32
CA CYS A 10 -16.92 -35.76 45.22
C CYS A 10 -15.62 -35.56 44.48
N ILE A 11 -14.61 -36.42 44.62
CA ILE A 11 -13.35 -36.35 43.90
C ILE A 11 -13.59 -36.61 42.39
N PHE A 12 -14.45 -37.57 42.04
CA PHE A 12 -14.78 -37.85 40.64
C PHE A 12 -15.53 -36.71 39.96
N MET A 13 -16.45 -36.03 40.65
CA MET A 13 -17.12 -34.83 40.14
C MET A 13 -16.17 -33.64 39.97
N LEU A 14 -15.18 -33.43 40.83
CA LEU A 14 -14.19 -32.35 40.67
C LEU A 14 -13.28 -32.56 39.46
N THR A 15 -12.92 -33.80 39.13
CA THR A 15 -12.06 -34.07 37.95
C THR A 15 -12.78 -33.87 36.63
N ILE A 16 -14.09 -34.12 36.57
CA ILE A 16 -14.90 -33.85 35.37
C ILE A 16 -15.08 -32.33 35.16
N ALA A 17 -15.28 -31.57 36.22
CA ALA A 17 -15.41 -30.11 36.11
C ALA A 17 -14.11 -29.43 35.64
N SER A 18 -12.93 -29.96 35.97
CA SER A 18 -11.64 -29.42 35.54
C SER A 18 -11.38 -29.66 34.05
N ALA A 19 -11.88 -30.75 33.46
CA ALA A 19 -11.74 -31.03 32.05
C ALA A 19 -12.62 -30.11 31.16
N ALA A 20 -13.75 -29.64 31.67
CA ALA A 20 -14.64 -28.74 30.94
C ALA A 20 -14.11 -27.30 30.82
N LEU A 21 -13.18 -26.89 31.68
CA LEU A 21 -12.59 -25.55 31.70
C LEU A 21 -11.33 -25.42 30.81
N ALA A 22 -10.83 -26.54 30.28
CA ALA A 22 -9.55 -26.58 29.57
C ALA A 22 -9.65 -26.34 28.04
N GLN A 23 -10.86 -26.26 27.49
CA GLN A 23 -11.01 -25.95 26.07
C GLN A 23 -11.14 -24.44 25.87
N ALA A 24 -10.01 -23.80 25.60
CA ALA A 24 -10.04 -22.44 25.11
C ALA A 24 -10.87 -22.41 23.79
N PRO A 25 -11.77 -21.42 23.63
CA PRO A 25 -12.52 -21.30 22.41
C PRO A 25 -11.54 -21.14 21.23
N GLN A 26 -11.65 -22.01 20.25
CA GLN A 26 -10.86 -21.91 19.01
C GLN A 26 -11.50 -20.85 18.13
N PHE A 27 -10.93 -19.64 18.14
CA PHE A 27 -11.34 -18.57 17.25
C PHE A 27 -10.61 -18.68 15.91
N GLY A 28 -11.37 -18.48 14.82
CA GLY A 28 -10.86 -18.48 13.47
C GLY A 28 -10.67 -19.89 12.89
N GLN A 29 -10.40 -19.89 11.59
CA GLN A 29 -10.02 -21.07 10.83
C GLN A 29 -8.65 -20.82 10.19
N PRO A 30 -7.81 -21.84 10.01
CA PRO A 30 -6.61 -21.70 9.21
C PRO A 30 -6.97 -21.25 7.79
N ILE A 31 -6.31 -20.19 7.32
CA ILE A 31 -6.51 -19.70 5.96
C ILE A 31 -5.60 -20.47 5.00
N ALA A 32 -6.11 -20.84 3.81
CA ALA A 32 -5.31 -21.51 2.80
C ALA A 32 -4.35 -20.52 2.10
N PRO A 33 -3.16 -20.96 1.64
CA PRO A 33 -2.22 -20.11 0.91
C PRO A 33 -2.84 -19.42 -0.31
N ALA A 34 -3.77 -20.07 -1.01
CA ALA A 34 -4.49 -19.49 -2.14
C ALA A 34 -5.37 -18.31 -1.75
N ASP A 35 -5.96 -18.35 -0.55
CA ASP A 35 -6.78 -17.24 -0.04
C ASP A 35 -5.90 -16.05 0.38
N ILE A 36 -4.70 -16.32 0.90
CA ILE A 36 -3.71 -15.28 1.23
C ILE A 36 -3.27 -14.56 -0.04
N ALA A 37 -2.97 -15.30 -1.13
CA ALA A 37 -2.48 -14.74 -2.38
C ALA A 37 -3.43 -13.69 -3.00
N ALA A 38 -4.75 -13.85 -2.81
CA ALA A 38 -5.74 -12.88 -3.27
C ALA A 38 -5.67 -11.52 -2.53
N TRP A 39 -5.15 -11.51 -1.31
CA TRP A 39 -5.03 -10.31 -0.46
C TRP A 39 -3.61 -9.75 -0.40
N ASP A 40 -2.60 -10.60 -0.62
CA ASP A 40 -1.19 -10.22 -0.61
C ASP A 40 -0.78 -9.61 -1.95
N ILE A 41 -1.24 -8.39 -2.17
CA ILE A 41 -0.89 -7.57 -3.34
C ILE A 41 0.08 -6.45 -2.98
N SER A 42 0.77 -6.56 -1.85
CA SER A 42 1.72 -5.56 -1.36
C SER A 42 2.95 -5.47 -2.27
N ILE A 43 3.39 -4.24 -2.51
CA ILE A 43 4.57 -3.96 -3.33
C ILE A 43 5.63 -3.28 -2.46
N GLY A 44 6.80 -3.89 -2.39
CA GLY A 44 7.94 -3.37 -1.64
C GLY A 44 8.65 -2.21 -2.36
N PRO A 45 9.48 -1.44 -1.64
CA PRO A 45 10.33 -0.42 -2.23
C PRO A 45 11.31 -0.96 -3.28
N ASP A 46 11.67 -2.22 -3.17
CA ASP A 46 12.55 -2.98 -4.07
C ASP A 46 11.84 -3.56 -5.30
N GLY A 47 10.51 -3.39 -5.37
CA GLY A 47 9.69 -3.90 -6.45
C GLY A 47 9.16 -5.31 -6.26
N VAL A 48 9.45 -5.97 -5.14
CA VAL A 48 8.84 -7.27 -4.83
C VAL A 48 7.33 -7.11 -4.79
N GLY A 49 6.60 -7.97 -5.51
CA GLY A 49 5.14 -7.92 -5.65
C GLY A 49 4.63 -7.12 -6.87
N LEU A 50 5.49 -6.48 -7.65
CA LEU A 50 5.09 -5.85 -8.90
C LEU A 50 4.59 -6.91 -9.90
N PRO A 51 3.41 -6.74 -10.49
CA PRO A 51 2.93 -7.65 -11.53
C PRO A 51 3.68 -7.41 -12.84
N PRO A 52 3.75 -8.41 -13.74
CA PRO A 52 4.19 -8.19 -15.11
C PRO A 52 3.33 -7.12 -15.80
N GLY A 53 3.99 -6.27 -16.58
CA GLY A 53 3.34 -5.20 -17.34
C GLY A 53 4.29 -4.04 -17.60
N ARG A 54 3.84 -3.06 -18.39
CA ARG A 54 4.64 -1.89 -18.72
C ARG A 54 3.77 -0.72 -19.17
N GLY A 55 4.35 0.48 -19.15
CA GLY A 55 3.71 1.66 -19.73
C GLY A 55 4.67 2.83 -19.86
N THR A 56 4.28 3.81 -20.66
CA THR A 56 4.98 5.08 -20.87
C THR A 56 4.12 6.25 -20.39
N ALA A 57 4.72 7.43 -20.22
CA ALA A 57 3.94 8.62 -19.87
C ALA A 57 2.97 9.03 -21.00
N ILE A 58 3.33 8.80 -22.25
CA ILE A 58 2.45 9.09 -23.39
C ILE A 58 1.17 8.25 -23.32
N GLU A 59 1.29 6.96 -23.04
CA GLU A 59 0.13 6.07 -22.87
C GLU A 59 -0.67 6.44 -21.63
N GLY A 60 -0.01 6.85 -20.55
CA GLY A 60 -0.62 7.21 -19.27
C GLY A 60 -1.43 8.50 -19.31
N GLU A 61 -1.16 9.42 -20.22
CA GLU A 61 -1.91 10.68 -20.34
C GLU A 61 -3.39 10.44 -20.61
N ALA A 62 -3.73 9.58 -21.57
CA ALA A 62 -5.12 9.27 -21.90
C ALA A 62 -5.86 8.63 -20.72
N ILE A 63 -5.19 7.74 -19.99
CA ILE A 63 -5.74 7.09 -18.79
C ILE A 63 -5.97 8.12 -17.68
N TYR A 64 -4.99 9.00 -17.45
CA TYR A 64 -5.09 10.07 -16.46
C TYR A 64 -6.27 11.00 -16.75
N VAL A 65 -6.43 11.45 -17.99
CA VAL A 65 -7.55 12.31 -18.41
C VAL A 65 -8.89 11.63 -18.17
N ALA A 66 -9.01 10.36 -18.52
CA ALA A 66 -10.25 9.60 -18.41
C ALA A 66 -10.63 9.24 -16.96
N LYS A 67 -9.64 8.92 -16.11
CA LYS A 67 -9.86 8.26 -14.81
C LYS A 67 -9.43 9.08 -13.58
N CYS A 68 -8.57 10.08 -13.73
CA CYS A 68 -7.93 10.77 -12.61
C CYS A 68 -8.20 12.28 -12.59
N GLN A 69 -8.24 12.91 -13.77
CA GLN A 69 -8.30 14.36 -13.92
C GLN A 69 -9.51 14.99 -13.26
N ALA A 70 -10.67 14.33 -13.29
CA ALA A 70 -11.92 14.84 -12.70
C ALA A 70 -11.76 15.20 -11.20
N CYS A 71 -10.87 14.51 -10.49
CA CYS A 71 -10.57 14.76 -9.09
C CYS A 71 -9.26 15.52 -8.89
N HIS A 72 -8.17 15.06 -9.54
CA HIS A 72 -6.82 15.59 -9.32
C HIS A 72 -6.50 16.84 -10.14
N GLY A 73 -7.39 17.26 -11.02
CA GLY A 73 -7.24 18.44 -11.86
C GLY A 73 -6.36 18.20 -13.08
N GLU A 74 -6.31 19.19 -13.95
CA GLU A 74 -5.47 19.15 -15.13
C GLU A 74 -4.00 19.02 -14.70
N LYS A 75 -3.30 18.03 -15.26
CA LYS A 75 -1.88 17.74 -14.97
C LYS A 75 -1.55 17.57 -13.47
N GLY A 76 -2.54 17.27 -12.63
CA GLY A 76 -2.30 16.88 -11.24
C GLY A 76 -1.81 17.97 -10.28
N ALA A 77 -1.71 19.22 -10.71
CA ALA A 77 -1.18 20.30 -9.89
C ALA A 77 -2.24 21.01 -9.04
N LYS A 78 -3.46 21.09 -9.55
CA LYS A 78 -4.58 21.82 -8.91
C LYS A 78 -5.81 20.91 -8.87
N PRO A 79 -6.01 20.16 -7.78
CA PRO A 79 -7.16 19.26 -7.65
C PRO A 79 -8.48 20.04 -7.65
N PHE A 80 -9.51 19.47 -8.26
CA PHE A 80 -10.87 20.02 -8.28
C PHE A 80 -11.69 19.61 -7.06
N VAL A 81 -11.28 18.52 -6.39
CA VAL A 81 -11.97 17.98 -5.23
C VAL A 81 -11.12 18.20 -3.98
N ALA A 82 -11.71 18.71 -2.91
CA ALA A 82 -10.98 19.05 -1.68
C ALA A 82 -10.21 17.87 -1.04
N LEU A 83 -10.72 16.63 -1.20
CA LEU A 83 -10.06 15.41 -0.69
C LEU A 83 -8.92 14.94 -1.58
N ALA A 84 -8.94 15.28 -2.87
CA ALA A 84 -7.87 14.94 -3.78
C ALA A 84 -6.69 15.88 -3.55
N ARG A 85 -5.52 15.33 -3.24
CA ARG A 85 -4.31 16.14 -3.08
C ARG A 85 -3.64 16.36 -4.44
N ALA A 86 -2.84 17.44 -4.53
CA ALA A 86 -1.97 17.66 -5.68
C ALA A 86 -0.98 16.49 -5.82
N LEU A 87 -0.81 16.02 -7.04
CA LEU A 87 0.12 14.93 -7.39
C LEU A 87 1.46 15.48 -7.86
N VAL A 88 1.46 16.74 -8.34
CA VAL A 88 2.58 17.37 -9.04
C VAL A 88 3.00 18.66 -8.36
N GLY A 89 4.29 18.94 -8.38
CA GLY A 89 4.89 20.14 -7.80
C GLY A 89 5.53 19.92 -6.44
N GLY A 90 5.92 21.02 -5.80
CA GLY A 90 6.47 21.02 -4.44
C GLY A 90 7.91 20.53 -4.30
N ILE A 91 8.61 20.17 -5.37
CA ILE A 91 10.03 19.78 -5.31
C ILE A 91 10.86 20.91 -4.71
N GLY A 92 11.68 20.58 -3.71
CA GLY A 92 12.49 21.57 -2.97
C GLY A 92 11.73 22.38 -1.91
N THR A 93 10.44 22.13 -1.68
CA THR A 93 9.65 22.84 -0.64
C THR A 93 9.72 22.18 0.73
N LEU A 94 10.39 21.03 0.87
CA LEU A 94 10.57 20.36 2.16
C LEU A 94 11.74 20.93 2.99
N ALA A 95 12.37 22.00 2.51
CA ALA A 95 13.40 22.72 3.24
C ALA A 95 12.81 23.46 4.47
N PRO A 96 13.60 23.66 5.55
CA PRO A 96 13.10 24.21 6.82
C PRO A 96 12.49 25.62 6.72
N ASP A 97 12.91 26.39 5.72
CA ASP A 97 12.51 27.80 5.49
C ASP A 97 11.31 27.95 4.55
N LYS A 98 10.69 26.85 4.12
CA LYS A 98 9.61 26.85 3.15
C LYS A 98 8.34 26.23 3.68
N ILE A 99 7.21 26.63 3.10
CA ILE A 99 5.93 25.96 3.35
C ILE A 99 5.95 24.63 2.58
N PRO A 100 5.89 23.47 3.26
CA PRO A 100 6.02 22.19 2.62
C PRO A 100 4.79 21.84 1.78
N MET A 101 4.98 21.57 0.49
CA MET A 101 3.97 21.03 -0.40
C MET A 101 4.29 19.56 -0.68
N LYS A 102 3.54 18.66 -0.05
CA LYS A 102 3.75 17.21 -0.14
C LYS A 102 2.97 16.62 -1.32
N THR A 103 3.69 16.22 -2.36
CA THR A 103 3.15 15.59 -3.57
C THR A 103 3.88 14.28 -3.85
N VAL A 104 3.52 13.60 -4.93
CA VAL A 104 4.28 12.43 -5.40
C VAL A 104 5.73 12.83 -5.68
N GLY A 105 5.97 13.95 -6.38
CA GLY A 105 7.31 14.36 -6.76
C GLY A 105 8.15 14.93 -5.63
N SER A 106 7.54 15.58 -4.63
CA SER A 106 8.28 16.25 -3.57
C SER A 106 8.49 15.39 -2.32
N PHE A 107 7.56 14.45 -2.03
CA PHE A 107 7.51 13.80 -0.72
C PHE A 107 7.75 12.29 -0.76
N TRP A 108 7.22 11.58 -1.78
CA TRP A 108 7.27 10.13 -1.81
C TRP A 108 8.68 9.62 -2.13
N PRO A 109 9.21 8.67 -1.33
CA PRO A 109 10.61 8.22 -1.48
C PRO A 109 10.79 7.15 -2.56
N TYR A 110 9.70 6.47 -2.98
CA TYR A 110 9.77 5.35 -3.91
C TYR A 110 8.67 5.47 -4.99
N ALA A 111 9.04 5.23 -6.24
CA ALA A 111 8.09 5.17 -7.34
C ALA A 111 7.17 3.93 -7.25
N THR A 112 7.65 2.85 -6.65
CA THR A 112 6.86 1.64 -6.36
C THR A 112 5.69 1.92 -5.42
N THR A 113 5.84 2.88 -4.50
CA THR A 113 4.74 3.33 -3.63
C THR A 113 3.61 3.99 -4.44
N LEU A 114 3.95 4.75 -5.49
CA LEU A 114 2.94 5.33 -6.38
C LEU A 114 2.15 4.22 -7.09
N PHE A 115 2.84 3.24 -7.67
CA PHE A 115 2.21 2.11 -8.32
C PHE A 115 1.29 1.34 -7.37
N ASP A 116 1.79 1.00 -6.18
CA ASP A 116 1.04 0.26 -5.17
C ASP A 116 -0.25 1.01 -4.76
N TYR A 117 -0.13 2.31 -4.52
CA TYR A 117 -1.28 3.15 -4.15
C TYR A 117 -2.32 3.25 -5.26
N VAL A 118 -1.88 3.51 -6.50
CA VAL A 118 -2.79 3.58 -7.65
C VAL A 118 -3.49 2.24 -7.85
N ARG A 119 -2.76 1.13 -7.86
CA ARG A 119 -3.32 -0.21 -8.03
C ARG A 119 -4.39 -0.56 -6.99
N ARG A 120 -4.16 -0.16 -5.74
CA ARG A 120 -5.06 -0.52 -4.62
C ARG A 120 -6.25 0.39 -4.45
N ALA A 121 -6.03 1.70 -4.60
CA ALA A 121 -6.95 2.71 -4.09
C ALA A 121 -7.48 3.65 -5.17
N MET A 122 -6.94 3.63 -6.39
CA MET A 122 -7.34 4.54 -7.46
C MET A 122 -7.80 3.79 -8.72
N PRO A 123 -8.79 4.32 -9.45
CA PRO A 123 -9.67 5.45 -9.12
C PRO A 123 -10.45 5.22 -7.83
N PHE A 124 -10.67 6.25 -7.01
CA PHE A 124 -11.25 6.10 -5.66
C PHE A 124 -12.59 5.35 -5.62
N GLN A 125 -13.44 5.56 -6.63
CA GLN A 125 -14.76 4.90 -6.72
C GLN A 125 -14.70 3.52 -7.38
N GLU A 126 -13.60 3.19 -8.06
CA GLU A 126 -13.39 1.96 -8.82
C GLU A 126 -12.03 1.34 -8.51
N SER A 127 -11.70 1.21 -7.22
CA SER A 127 -10.41 0.67 -6.79
C SER A 127 -10.16 -0.72 -7.41
N LYS A 128 -8.90 -0.99 -7.80
CA LYS A 128 -8.46 -2.23 -8.46
C LYS A 128 -9.06 -2.45 -9.86
N SER A 129 -9.63 -1.43 -10.50
CA SER A 129 -10.22 -1.55 -11.85
C SER A 129 -9.19 -1.42 -12.98
N LEU A 130 -8.01 -0.87 -12.70
CA LEU A 130 -6.96 -0.70 -13.70
C LEU A 130 -6.16 -1.99 -13.90
N THR A 131 -5.81 -2.28 -15.14
CA THR A 131 -4.85 -3.33 -15.49
C THR A 131 -3.43 -2.95 -15.04
N ALA A 132 -2.51 -3.91 -14.98
CA ALA A 132 -1.12 -3.63 -14.62
C ALA A 132 -0.48 -2.60 -15.57
N ASP A 133 -0.69 -2.75 -16.87
CA ASP A 133 -0.17 -1.81 -17.87
C ASP A 133 -0.73 -0.40 -17.68
N GLU A 134 -2.03 -0.25 -17.41
CA GLU A 134 -2.62 1.05 -17.12
C GLU A 134 -2.04 1.68 -15.85
N VAL A 135 -1.76 0.89 -14.80
CA VAL A 135 -1.13 1.40 -13.58
C VAL A 135 0.31 1.83 -13.85
N TYR A 136 1.09 1.07 -14.64
CA TYR A 136 2.43 1.48 -15.07
C TYR A 136 2.37 2.78 -15.87
N ALA A 137 1.49 2.85 -16.87
CA ALA A 137 1.37 4.01 -17.73
C ALA A 137 0.97 5.27 -16.97
N VAL A 138 -0.06 5.22 -16.13
CA VAL A 138 -0.48 6.40 -15.34
C VAL A 138 0.56 6.79 -14.31
N SER A 139 1.28 5.82 -13.74
CA SER A 139 2.41 6.10 -12.84
C SER A 139 3.54 6.80 -13.59
N ALA A 140 3.88 6.33 -14.79
CA ALA A 140 4.85 6.97 -15.67
C ALA A 140 4.44 8.41 -15.99
N TYR A 141 3.17 8.66 -16.31
CA TYR A 141 2.67 10.00 -16.59
C TYR A 141 2.83 10.94 -15.38
N ILE A 142 2.44 10.51 -14.19
CA ILE A 142 2.61 11.32 -12.97
C ILE A 142 4.08 11.59 -12.66
N LEU A 143 4.96 10.61 -12.84
CA LEU A 143 6.41 10.78 -12.67
C LEU A 143 6.97 11.77 -13.70
N ASN A 144 6.53 11.68 -14.98
CA ASN A 144 6.93 12.60 -16.04
C ASN A 144 6.45 14.03 -15.78
N LEU A 145 5.22 14.23 -15.35
CA LEU A 145 4.69 15.55 -14.95
C LEU A 145 5.52 16.21 -13.83
N ASN A 146 6.18 15.42 -13.00
CA ASN A 146 7.10 15.89 -11.98
C ASN A 146 8.57 16.03 -12.48
N GLY A 147 8.83 15.78 -13.77
CA GLY A 147 10.16 15.87 -14.35
C GLY A 147 11.14 14.78 -13.87
N ILE A 148 10.63 13.66 -13.36
CA ILE A 148 11.44 12.56 -12.80
C ILE A 148 11.91 11.59 -13.87
N ILE A 149 11.08 11.34 -14.89
CA ILE A 149 11.39 10.48 -16.06
C ILE A 149 10.99 11.17 -17.36
N GLY A 150 11.54 10.70 -18.47
CA GLY A 150 11.17 11.11 -19.83
C GLY A 150 9.78 10.62 -20.24
N SER A 151 9.18 11.27 -21.24
CA SER A 151 7.83 10.90 -21.70
C SER A 151 7.77 9.55 -22.44
N THR A 152 8.88 9.13 -23.02
CA THR A 152 9.03 7.87 -23.76
C THR A 152 9.69 6.76 -22.95
N ASP A 153 10.11 7.03 -21.71
CA ASP A 153 10.71 6.02 -20.86
C ASP A 153 9.68 4.93 -20.56
N VAL A 154 10.10 3.68 -20.78
CA VAL A 154 9.26 2.52 -20.47
C VAL A 154 9.44 2.15 -19.00
N ILE A 155 8.34 2.15 -18.27
CA ILE A 155 8.29 1.73 -16.88
C ILE A 155 7.63 0.36 -16.79
N ASP A 156 8.31 -0.58 -16.14
CA ASP A 156 7.93 -1.97 -15.92
C ASP A 156 8.38 -2.45 -14.51
N GLU A 157 8.21 -3.73 -14.22
CA GLU A 157 8.59 -4.33 -12.94
C GLU A 157 10.10 -4.24 -12.66
N GLN A 158 10.95 -4.06 -13.68
CA GLN A 158 12.40 -4.00 -13.53
C GLN A 158 12.93 -2.57 -13.44
N SER A 159 12.29 -1.62 -14.12
CA SER A 159 12.71 -0.23 -14.23
C SER A 159 12.10 0.65 -13.14
N LEU A 160 10.84 0.42 -12.74
CA LEU A 160 10.15 1.23 -11.74
C LEU A 160 10.89 1.29 -10.37
N PRO A 161 11.44 0.20 -9.82
CA PRO A 161 12.18 0.27 -8.55
C PRO A 161 13.48 1.08 -8.63
N LYS A 162 14.00 1.28 -9.85
CA LYS A 162 15.25 2.02 -10.11
C LYS A 162 15.03 3.53 -10.27
N VAL A 163 13.77 3.96 -10.40
CA VAL A 163 13.45 5.40 -10.49
C VAL A 163 13.91 6.12 -9.23
N ARG A 164 14.78 7.10 -9.40
CA ARG A 164 15.29 7.90 -8.29
C ARG A 164 14.34 9.04 -7.96
N MET A 165 13.57 8.88 -6.92
CA MET A 165 12.67 9.93 -6.44
C MET A 165 13.44 11.08 -5.77
N PRO A 166 13.00 12.35 -5.91
CA PRO A 166 13.69 13.50 -5.30
C PRO A 166 13.86 13.41 -3.78
N ASN A 167 12.90 12.79 -3.09
CA ASN A 167 12.93 12.63 -1.63
C ASN A 167 13.36 11.22 -1.18
N ARG A 168 14.13 10.50 -2.01
CA ARG A 168 14.58 9.12 -1.74
C ARG A 168 15.21 8.95 -0.35
N ASP A 169 16.01 9.90 0.03
CA ASP A 169 16.82 9.85 1.25
C ASP A 169 16.33 10.83 2.34
N GLY A 170 15.14 11.44 2.15
CA GLY A 170 14.60 12.46 3.05
C GLY A 170 13.91 11.93 4.31
N PHE A 171 13.76 10.61 4.44
CA PHE A 171 13.17 9.98 5.62
C PHE A 171 14.27 9.52 6.57
N ILE A 172 14.26 10.05 7.79
CA ILE A 172 15.17 9.62 8.86
C ILE A 172 14.48 8.48 9.62
N PRO A 173 15.12 7.29 9.74
CA PRO A 173 14.58 6.20 10.54
C PRO A 173 14.35 6.65 11.98
N PHE A 174 13.17 6.35 12.52
CA PHE A 174 12.92 6.58 13.95
C PHE A 174 13.88 5.73 14.78
N PRO A 175 14.63 6.31 15.74
CA PRO A 175 15.53 5.53 16.58
C PRO A 175 14.72 4.52 17.37
N ARG A 176 14.95 3.23 17.11
CA ARG A 176 14.41 2.17 17.97
C ARG A 176 15.17 2.25 19.29
N ASN A 177 14.46 2.52 20.39
CA ASN A 177 15.08 2.37 21.71
C ASN A 177 15.68 0.96 21.80
N PRO A 178 16.97 0.83 22.11
CA PRO A 178 17.54 -0.47 22.42
C PRO A 178 16.75 -1.04 23.64
N LYS A 179 16.23 -2.25 23.46
CA LYS A 179 15.61 -2.99 24.59
C LYS A 179 16.67 -3.35 25.59
#